data_32ec2343f6660464cdaa821f92a474ac
#
_entry.id   32ec2343f6660464cdaa821f92a474ac
#
_cell.length_a   1.000
_cell.length_b   1.000
_cell.length_c   1.000
_cell.angle_alpha   90.00
_cell.angle_beta   90.00
_cell.angle_gamma   90.00
#
_symmetry.space_group_name_H-M   'P 1'
#
loop_
_entity.id
_entity.type
_entity.pdbx_description
1 polymer ?
#
loop_
_entity_poly.entity_id
_entity_poly.type
_entity_poly.pdbx_seq_one_letter_code
_entity_poly.pdbx_strand_id
1 'polypeptide(L)'
;MTSSSPGSAALLERQVTTKRYPQARVIVLDDDVNTFQHVVDCLRRIIPGVSEEKAWDLAHRIDGQGSAEVWCGPLEQAELYHQQLTAEGLTMAPLERC
;
A
#
# COMPACT_ATOMS: atom_id res chain seq x y z
N MET A 1 15.99 36.18 13.60
CA MET A 1 15.98 35.76 13.28
C MET A 1 16.05 34.95 12.96
N THR A 2 16.12 34.60 12.87
CA THR A 2 16.34 33.82 12.34
C THR A 2 15.77 32.68 12.57
N SER A 3 14.87 32.63 13.18
CA SER A 3 14.10 31.53 13.30
C SER A 3 13.70 30.97 12.04
N SER A 4 13.82 31.69 11.10
CA SER A 4 13.53 31.15 9.81
C SER A 4 14.74 30.42 9.30
N SER A 5 15.27 29.58 10.08
CA SER A 5 16.42 28.82 9.66
C SER A 5 16.13 28.07 8.37
N PRO A 6 17.14 27.81 7.57
CA PRO A 6 16.95 27.07 6.32
C PRO A 6 16.32 25.69 6.55
N GLY A 7 16.58 25.08 7.69
CA GLY A 7 16.00 23.80 8.00
C GLY A 7 14.49 23.82 8.11
N SER A 8 13.97 24.87 8.75
CA SER A 8 12.52 25.00 8.88
C SER A 8 11.85 25.22 7.54
N ALA A 9 12.45 26.06 6.72
CA ALA A 9 11.90 26.35 5.40
C ALA A 9 11.89 25.08 4.55
N ALA A 10 12.98 24.34 4.59
CA ALA A 10 13.07 23.11 3.81
C ALA A 10 12.02 22.08 4.28
N LEU A 11 11.79 22.02 5.57
CA LEU A 11 10.81 21.10 6.12
C LEU A 11 9.39 21.48 5.66
N LEU A 12 9.07 22.75 5.67
CA LEU A 12 7.77 23.21 5.20
C LEU A 12 7.57 22.92 3.73
N GLU A 13 8.58 23.16 2.93
CA GLU A 13 8.51 22.86 1.50
C GLU A 13 8.26 21.38 1.27
N ARG A 14 8.93 20.55 2.03
CA ARG A 14 8.75 19.11 1.92
C ARG A 14 7.34 18.69 2.26
N GLN A 15 6.76 19.28 3.29
CA GLN A 15 5.39 18.99 3.68
C GLN A 15 4.40 19.41 2.61
N VAL A 16 4.60 20.57 2.04
CA VAL A 16 3.75 21.07 0.97
C VAL A 16 3.85 20.15 -0.25
N THR A 17 5.06 19.74 -0.60
CA THR A 17 5.27 18.84 -1.72
C THR A 17 4.54 17.52 -1.50
N THR A 18 4.64 16.96 -0.30
CA THR A 18 3.96 15.72 0.04
C THR A 18 2.46 15.87 -0.12
N LYS A 19 1.91 17.00 0.28
CA LYS A 19 0.47 17.25 0.15
C LYS A 19 0.02 17.38 -1.29
N ARG A 20 0.91 17.80 -2.18
CA ARG A 20 0.58 17.94 -3.59
C ARG A 20 0.37 16.62 -4.28
N TYR A 21 1.05 15.59 -3.80
CA TYR A 21 0.97 14.27 -4.42
C TYR A 21 -0.02 13.44 -3.64
N PRO A 22 -1.16 13.13 -4.25
CA PRO A 22 -2.15 12.32 -3.56
C PRO A 22 -1.56 10.97 -3.17
N GLN A 23 -1.97 10.51 -2.01
CA GLN A 23 -1.55 9.24 -1.45
C GLN A 23 -2.76 8.31 -1.42
N ALA A 24 -2.52 7.04 -1.60
CA ALA A 24 -3.59 6.05 -1.56
C ALA A 24 -3.08 4.75 -0.96
N ARG A 25 -4.02 3.99 -0.41
CA ARG A 25 -3.70 2.68 0.15
C ARG A 25 -4.32 1.60 -0.71
N VAL A 26 -3.55 0.52 -0.84
CA VAL A 26 -3.95 -0.67 -1.57
C VAL A 26 -4.46 -1.67 -0.55
N ILE A 27 -5.71 -2.10 -0.71
CA ILE A 27 -6.39 -2.96 0.26
C ILE A 27 -6.84 -4.23 -0.44
N VAL A 28 -6.43 -5.38 0.10
CA VAL A 28 -6.84 -6.69 -0.41
C VAL A 28 -7.99 -7.20 0.46
N LEU A 29 -9.02 -7.70 -0.20
CA LEU A 29 -10.20 -8.24 0.47
C LEU A 29 -10.12 -9.77 0.52
N ASP A 30 -10.72 -10.35 1.55
CA ASP A 30 -10.86 -11.78 1.66
C ASP A 30 -11.82 -12.31 0.60
N ASP A 31 -11.57 -13.53 0.13
CA ASP A 31 -12.48 -14.23 -0.77
C ASP A 31 -12.36 -15.74 -0.54
N ASP A 32 -13.21 -16.51 -1.22
CA ASP A 32 -13.25 -17.95 -1.05
C ASP A 32 -12.43 -18.69 -2.10
N VAL A 33 -11.74 -17.97 -2.97
CA VAL A 33 -11.07 -18.56 -4.14
C VAL A 33 -9.55 -18.58 -3.97
N ASN A 34 -8.96 -17.51 -3.48
CA ASN A 34 -7.52 -17.39 -3.40
C ASN A 34 -6.96 -18.10 -2.17
N THR A 35 -5.95 -18.94 -2.39
CA THR A 35 -5.26 -19.61 -1.28
C THR A 35 -4.31 -18.65 -0.60
N PHE A 36 -3.93 -18.96 0.64
CA PHE A 36 -2.91 -18.18 1.35
C PHE A 36 -1.63 -18.12 0.54
N GLN A 37 -1.20 -19.26 -0.02
CA GLN A 37 0.04 -19.31 -0.77
C GLN A 37 -0.01 -18.38 -1.98
N HIS A 38 -1.13 -18.34 -2.68
CA HIS A 38 -1.27 -17.46 -3.85
C HIS A 38 -1.19 -16.00 -3.43
N VAL A 39 -1.88 -15.62 -2.35
CA VAL A 39 -1.85 -14.25 -1.83
C VAL A 39 -0.43 -13.88 -1.43
N VAL A 40 0.25 -14.76 -0.69
CA VAL A 40 1.63 -14.53 -0.26
C VAL A 40 2.55 -14.33 -1.46
N ASP A 41 2.43 -15.19 -2.46
CA ASP A 41 3.28 -15.10 -3.64
C ASP A 41 3.05 -13.79 -4.40
N CYS A 42 1.81 -13.39 -4.55
CA CYS A 42 1.45 -12.13 -5.22
C CYS A 42 2.00 -10.93 -4.47
N LEU A 43 1.83 -10.89 -3.16
CA LEU A 43 2.29 -9.77 -2.35
C LEU A 43 3.81 -9.64 -2.41
N ARG A 44 4.52 -10.78 -2.33
CA ARG A 44 5.99 -10.75 -2.39
C ARG A 44 6.50 -10.30 -3.74
N ARG A 45 5.83 -10.69 -4.81
CA ARG A 45 6.27 -10.40 -6.16
C ARG A 45 5.95 -8.96 -6.57
N ILE A 46 4.80 -8.44 -6.14
CA ILE A 46 4.28 -7.18 -6.65
C ILE A 46 4.57 -6.02 -5.70
N ILE A 47 4.40 -6.21 -4.40
CA ILE A 47 4.53 -5.12 -3.43
C ILE A 47 5.98 -5.03 -2.96
N PRO A 48 6.65 -3.89 -3.17
CA PRO A 48 8.04 -3.76 -2.76
C PRO A 48 8.21 -3.84 -1.24
N GLY A 49 9.29 -4.48 -0.82
CA GLY A 49 9.65 -4.53 0.59
C GLY A 49 8.86 -5.51 1.44
N VAL A 50 8.04 -6.36 0.85
CA VAL A 50 7.26 -7.33 1.61
C VAL A 50 8.07 -8.63 1.72
N SER A 51 8.50 -8.96 2.94
CA SER A 51 9.16 -10.22 3.22
C SER A 51 8.15 -11.37 3.23
N GLU A 52 8.66 -12.58 3.23
CA GLU A 52 7.79 -13.75 3.32
C GLU A 52 6.98 -13.73 4.61
N GLU A 53 7.63 -13.42 5.72
CA GLU A 53 6.96 -13.32 7.01
C GLU A 53 5.85 -12.28 6.99
N LYS A 54 6.14 -11.12 6.44
CA LYS A 54 5.14 -10.04 6.33
C LYS A 54 3.99 -10.45 5.43
N ALA A 55 4.29 -11.13 4.33
CA ALA A 55 3.26 -11.58 3.41
C ALA A 55 2.31 -12.57 4.06
N TRP A 56 2.82 -13.52 4.83
CA TRP A 56 1.99 -14.46 5.56
C TRP A 56 1.15 -13.76 6.61
N ASP A 57 1.73 -12.78 7.30
CA ASP A 57 1.02 -11.99 8.30
C ASP A 57 -0.16 -11.26 7.66
N LEU A 58 0.07 -10.64 6.51
CA LEU A 58 -0.99 -9.96 5.77
C LEU A 58 -2.07 -10.93 5.30
N ALA A 59 -1.68 -12.10 4.79
CA ALA A 59 -2.64 -13.09 4.33
C ALA A 59 -3.54 -13.57 5.48
N HIS A 60 -2.96 -13.80 6.64
CA HIS A 60 -3.74 -14.19 7.82
C HIS A 60 -4.67 -13.06 8.26
N ARG A 61 -4.21 -11.82 8.16
CA ARG A 61 -5.05 -10.68 8.52
C ARG A 61 -6.22 -10.52 7.57
N ILE A 62 -5.98 -10.70 6.27
CA ILE A 62 -7.05 -10.67 5.27
C ILE A 62 -8.10 -11.73 5.61
N ASP A 63 -7.65 -12.94 5.88
CA ASP A 63 -8.55 -14.04 6.20
C ASP A 63 -9.33 -13.79 7.49
N GLY A 64 -8.66 -13.30 8.52
CA GLY A 64 -9.28 -13.15 9.84
C GLY A 64 -10.11 -11.89 10.00
N GLN A 65 -9.74 -10.81 9.32
CA GLN A 65 -10.40 -9.51 9.46
C GLN A 65 -11.22 -9.11 8.24
N GLY A 66 -11.11 -9.86 7.15
CA GLY A 66 -11.85 -9.57 5.92
C GLY A 66 -11.11 -8.68 4.94
N SER A 67 -10.07 -7.99 5.38
CA SER A 67 -9.27 -7.13 4.52
C SER A 67 -7.98 -6.75 5.21
N ALA A 68 -7.01 -6.26 4.43
CA ALA A 68 -5.80 -5.67 5.00
C ALA A 68 -5.22 -4.67 4.00
N GLU A 69 -4.67 -3.59 4.54
CA GLU A 69 -3.86 -2.67 3.75
C GLU A 69 -2.50 -3.33 3.51
N VAL A 70 -2.12 -3.46 2.25
CA VAL A 70 -0.85 -4.10 1.90
C VAL A 70 0.21 -3.08 1.48
N TRP A 71 -0.20 -1.87 1.16
CA TRP A 71 0.73 -0.81 0.75
C TRP A 71 0.04 0.54 0.82
N CYS A 72 0.81 1.58 1.12
CA CYS A 72 0.32 2.95 1.11
C CYS A 72 1.42 3.84 0.55
N GLY A 73 1.08 4.73 -0.35
CA GLY A 73 2.03 5.63 -0.95
C GLY A 73 1.42 6.44 -2.08
N PRO A 74 2.25 6.98 -2.97
CA PRO A 74 1.76 7.83 -4.06
C PRO A 74 0.70 7.14 -4.90
N LEU A 75 -0.32 7.89 -5.28
CA LEU A 75 -1.47 7.37 -6.00
C LEU A 75 -1.09 6.62 -7.27
N GLU A 76 -0.14 7.14 -8.03
CA GLU A 76 0.29 6.51 -9.27
C GLU A 76 0.79 5.08 -9.06
N GLN A 77 1.62 4.90 -8.04
CA GLN A 77 2.13 3.58 -7.70
C GLN A 77 1.05 2.70 -7.11
N ALA A 78 0.15 3.28 -6.30
CA ALA A 78 -0.96 2.53 -5.75
C ALA A 78 -1.84 1.97 -6.87
N GLU A 79 -2.11 2.77 -7.90
CA GLU A 79 -2.89 2.33 -9.05
C GLU A 79 -2.21 1.17 -9.77
N LEU A 80 -0.90 1.26 -9.93
CA LEU A 80 -0.15 0.20 -10.59
C LEU A 80 -0.24 -1.11 -9.81
N TYR A 81 0.02 -1.06 -8.51
CA TYR A 81 -0.03 -2.28 -7.69
C TYR A 81 -1.43 -2.84 -7.62
N HIS A 82 -2.43 -1.97 -7.50
CA HIS A 82 -3.83 -2.40 -7.50
C HIS A 82 -4.16 -3.16 -8.79
N GLN A 83 -3.75 -2.61 -9.92
CA GLN A 83 -3.97 -3.21 -11.22
C GLN A 83 -3.27 -4.57 -11.33
N GLN A 84 -2.03 -4.64 -10.89
CA GLN A 84 -1.26 -5.88 -10.97
C GLN A 84 -1.84 -6.97 -10.08
N LEU A 85 -2.25 -6.62 -8.87
CA LEU A 85 -2.87 -7.59 -7.96
C LEU A 85 -4.23 -8.06 -8.49
N THR A 86 -4.99 -7.16 -9.07
CA THR A 86 -6.26 -7.51 -9.71
C THR A 86 -6.01 -8.49 -10.87
N ALA A 87 -4.98 -8.25 -11.65
CA ALA A 87 -4.65 -9.12 -12.79
C ALA A 87 -4.26 -10.52 -12.34
N GLU A 88 -3.74 -10.66 -11.11
CA GLU A 88 -3.39 -11.98 -10.56
C GLU A 88 -4.57 -12.69 -9.94
N GLY A 89 -5.74 -12.08 -9.97
CA GLY A 89 -6.96 -12.70 -9.47
C GLY A 89 -7.31 -12.39 -8.03
N LEU A 90 -6.56 -11.51 -7.37
CA LEU A 90 -6.91 -11.12 -6.01
C LEU A 90 -8.14 -10.21 -6.02
N THR A 91 -8.93 -10.30 -4.95
CA THR A 91 -10.09 -9.45 -4.78
C THR A 91 -9.64 -8.15 -4.10
N MET A 92 -9.84 -7.04 -4.79
CA MET A 92 -9.31 -5.75 -4.34
C MET A 92 -10.43 -4.79 -3.99
N ALA A 93 -10.25 -4.05 -2.90
CA ALA A 93 -11.11 -2.90 -2.63
C ALA A 93 -10.74 -1.76 -3.57
N PRO A 94 -11.66 -0.82 -3.82
CA PRO A 94 -11.27 0.41 -4.51
C PRO A 94 -10.16 1.11 -3.72
N LEU A 95 -9.28 1.83 -4.41
CA LEU A 95 -8.23 2.56 -3.74
C LEU A 95 -8.83 3.58 -2.77
N GLU A 96 -8.24 3.67 -1.57
CA GLU A 96 -8.63 4.67 -0.59
C GLU A 96 -7.57 5.75 -0.52
N ARG A 97 -8.01 6.98 -0.52
CA ARG A 97 -7.09 8.10 -0.35
C ARG A 97 -6.67 8.19 1.11
N CYS A 98 -5.40 8.47 1.30
CA CYS A 98 -4.87 8.62 2.66
C CYS A 98 -4.95 10.05 3.16
#